data_8804698afd9f55f9760d5187f4083c45
#
_entry.id   8804698afd9f55f9760d5187f4083c45
#
_cell.length_a   1.000
_cell.length_b   1.000
_cell.length_c   1.000
_cell.angle_alpha   90.00
_cell.angle_beta   90.00
_cell.angle_gamma   90.00
#
_symmetry.space_group_name_H-M   'P 1'
#
loop_
_entity.id
_entity.type
_entity.pdbx_description
1 polymer ?
#
loop_
_entity_poly.entity_id
_entity_poly.type
_entity_poly.pdbx_seq_one_letter_code
_entity_poly.pdbx_strand_id
1 'polypeptide(L)'
;TVDGVSTTVNRVDWSGVRAADWVGLPQMTDLDSWTYSVDSNGAGHFGAGNVVGFHLPAFHLSFILLALPVVIALIAENTGHVKAVAEMTDRNLDHQMGRAIAADGATSMVATLAGAGPTTTYAENIGVMAATKVYSTAAYAVAALVAILFGFSPKFGAIISATPGGVLGGITVVLYGMIGLLGAKIWRENRVDFGNPVNIVPVAAGIIIGIGDVSLKFTESFTLGGIALGTIVTVGVYHLSLIHI
;
A
#
# COMPACT_ATOMS: atom_id res chain seq x y z
N THR A 1 -31.56 -11.45 -15.21
CA THR A 1 -32.74 -10.95 -15.95
C THR A 1 -33.18 -9.64 -15.33
N VAL A 2 -32.96 -8.54 -16.01
CA VAL A 2 -33.62 -7.27 -15.74
C VAL A 2 -34.73 -7.16 -16.80
N ASP A 3 -35.92 -6.94 -16.37
CA ASP A 3 -37.13 -6.80 -17.25
C ASP A 3 -37.43 -7.97 -18.19
N GLY A 4 -37.15 -9.21 -17.77
CA GLY A 4 -37.51 -10.41 -18.55
C GLY A 4 -36.66 -10.66 -19.80
N VAL A 5 -35.66 -9.83 -20.09
CA VAL A 5 -34.74 -10.02 -21.22
C VAL A 5 -33.48 -10.77 -20.71
N SER A 6 -33.25 -11.94 -21.29
CA SER A 6 -32.06 -12.73 -21.05
C SER A 6 -30.90 -12.13 -21.85
N THR A 7 -30.12 -11.24 -21.23
CA THR A 7 -28.88 -10.76 -21.82
C THR A 7 -27.73 -11.67 -21.39
N THR A 8 -27.03 -12.25 -22.36
CA THR A 8 -25.79 -12.98 -22.11
C THR A 8 -24.70 -11.96 -21.90
N VAL A 9 -24.37 -11.73 -20.62
CA VAL A 9 -23.21 -10.86 -20.28
C VAL A 9 -21.99 -11.74 -20.18
N ASN A 10 -20.96 -11.46 -20.97
CA ASN A 10 -19.68 -12.11 -20.83
C ASN A 10 -19.11 -11.78 -19.43
N ARG A 11 -18.68 -12.80 -18.68
CA ARG A 11 -18.12 -12.63 -17.34
C ARG A 11 -16.81 -11.83 -17.35
N VAL A 12 -16.13 -11.81 -18.49
CA VAL A 12 -14.89 -11.05 -18.71
C VAL A 12 -15.05 -10.31 -20.03
N ASP A 13 -14.89 -9.00 -20.00
CA ASP A 13 -14.86 -8.19 -21.22
C ASP A 13 -13.42 -8.09 -21.75
N TRP A 14 -13.18 -8.80 -22.85
CA TRP A 14 -11.89 -8.81 -23.53
C TRP A 14 -11.74 -7.72 -24.60
N SER A 15 -12.71 -6.86 -24.78
CA SER A 15 -12.69 -5.81 -25.82
C SER A 15 -11.52 -4.85 -25.60
N GLY A 16 -11.34 -4.36 -24.40
CA GLY A 16 -10.21 -3.50 -24.03
C GLY A 16 -8.85 -4.17 -24.23
N VAL A 17 -8.73 -5.47 -23.92
CA VAL A 17 -7.50 -6.24 -24.12
C VAL A 17 -7.17 -6.39 -25.62
N ARG A 18 -8.19 -6.60 -26.45
CA ARG A 18 -7.97 -6.72 -27.92
C ARG A 18 -7.57 -5.39 -28.54
N ALA A 19 -8.17 -4.30 -28.06
CA ALA A 19 -7.91 -2.96 -28.54
C ALA A 19 -6.58 -2.36 -28.05
N ALA A 20 -6.06 -2.83 -26.92
CA ALA A 20 -4.84 -2.29 -26.32
C ALA A 20 -3.58 -2.69 -27.11
N ASP A 21 -2.66 -1.77 -27.23
CA ASP A 21 -1.36 -1.99 -27.84
C ASP A 21 -0.44 -2.86 -26.98
N TRP A 22 0.48 -3.58 -27.61
CA TRP A 22 1.47 -4.40 -26.90
C TRP A 22 2.52 -3.55 -26.19
N VAL A 23 2.91 -2.42 -26.80
CA VAL A 23 3.90 -1.49 -26.29
C VAL A 23 3.34 -0.08 -26.40
N GLY A 24 3.44 0.68 -25.34
CA GLY A 24 3.02 2.07 -25.30
C GLY A 24 3.72 2.83 -24.19
N LEU A 25 3.86 4.12 -24.38
CA LEU A 25 4.29 5.00 -23.31
C LEU A 25 3.10 5.28 -22.38
N PRO A 26 3.34 5.48 -21.07
CA PRO A 26 2.33 5.97 -20.17
C PRO A 26 1.73 7.26 -20.75
N GLN A 27 0.41 7.31 -20.91
CA GLN A 27 -0.24 8.49 -21.47
C GLN A 27 -0.20 9.61 -20.44
N MET A 28 0.37 10.74 -20.83
CA MET A 28 0.26 11.98 -20.06
C MET A 28 -1.16 12.50 -20.24
N THR A 29 -1.90 12.65 -19.17
CA THR A 29 -3.20 13.34 -19.16
C THR A 29 -3.03 14.73 -18.60
N ASP A 30 -3.83 15.66 -19.12
CA ASP A 30 -3.81 17.06 -18.67
C ASP A 30 -4.08 17.16 -17.16
N LEU A 31 -3.24 17.92 -16.49
CA LEU A 31 -3.32 18.22 -15.05
C LEU A 31 -4.61 18.93 -14.64
N ASP A 32 -5.26 19.61 -15.56
CA ASP A 32 -6.49 20.38 -15.33
C ASP A 32 -7.72 19.48 -15.05
N SER A 33 -7.59 18.17 -15.19
CA SER A 33 -8.66 17.20 -14.95
C SER A 33 -8.70 16.62 -13.52
N TRP A 34 -7.87 17.11 -12.60
CA TRP A 34 -7.95 16.72 -11.20
C TRP A 34 -9.20 17.31 -10.54
N THR A 35 -10.25 16.54 -10.47
CA THR A 35 -11.40 16.88 -9.65
C THR A 35 -11.37 16.05 -8.38
N TYR A 36 -11.11 16.71 -7.25
CA TYR A 36 -11.46 16.14 -5.96
C TYR A 36 -12.98 16.27 -5.80
N SER A 37 -13.67 15.15 -5.79
CA SER A 37 -15.10 15.09 -5.51
C SER A 37 -15.32 14.40 -4.16
N VAL A 38 -16.21 14.97 -3.35
CA VAL A 38 -16.69 14.34 -2.13
C VAL A 38 -18.04 13.72 -2.49
N ASP A 39 -18.21 12.41 -2.22
CA ASP A 39 -19.50 11.76 -2.42
C ASP A 39 -20.53 12.18 -1.39
N SER A 40 -21.79 11.75 -1.56
CA SER A 40 -22.89 12.07 -0.64
C SER A 40 -22.69 11.55 0.79
N ASN A 41 -21.72 10.66 1.01
CA ASN A 41 -21.38 10.07 2.31
C ASN A 41 -20.17 10.77 2.95
N GLY A 42 -19.63 11.81 2.31
CA GLY A 42 -18.47 12.56 2.80
C GLY A 42 -17.12 11.89 2.50
N ALA A 43 -17.09 10.80 1.74
CA ALA A 43 -15.85 10.19 1.30
C ALA A 43 -15.24 10.97 0.14
N GLY A 44 -13.97 11.35 0.28
CA GLY A 44 -13.22 12.04 -0.74
C GLY A 44 -12.73 11.07 -1.81
N HIS A 45 -13.15 11.30 -3.05
CA HIS A 45 -12.63 10.59 -4.21
C HIS A 45 -11.78 11.53 -5.04
N PHE A 46 -10.53 11.13 -5.27
CA PHE A 46 -9.77 11.74 -6.36
C PHE A 46 -10.30 11.14 -7.66
N GLY A 47 -10.91 11.98 -8.48
CA GLY A 47 -11.33 11.58 -9.83
C GLY A 47 -10.11 11.09 -10.57
N ALA A 48 -10.18 9.84 -11.05
CA ALA A 48 -9.12 9.20 -11.79
C ALA A 48 -9.01 9.78 -13.20
N GLY A 49 -8.51 10.99 -13.29
CA GLY A 49 -7.70 11.31 -14.43
C GLY A 49 -6.40 10.54 -14.24
N ASN A 50 -6.05 9.64 -15.13
CA ASN A 50 -4.77 8.95 -15.11
C ASN A 50 -3.68 10.00 -15.31
N VAL A 51 -3.23 10.60 -14.22
CA VAL A 51 -2.15 11.58 -14.28
C VAL A 51 -0.85 10.80 -14.28
N VAL A 52 -0.39 10.47 -15.46
CA VAL A 52 0.94 9.93 -15.65
C VAL A 52 1.76 11.01 -16.35
N GLY A 53 2.81 11.46 -15.69
CA GLY A 53 3.69 12.48 -16.26
C GLY A 53 4.58 13.10 -15.18
N PHE A 54 5.63 13.79 -15.60
CA PHE A 54 6.49 14.52 -14.68
C PHE A 54 5.81 15.79 -14.19
N HIS A 55 5.61 15.88 -12.87
CA HIS A 55 5.03 17.02 -12.21
C HIS A 55 5.99 17.62 -11.20
N LEU A 56 6.05 18.94 -11.15
CA LEU A 56 6.73 19.60 -10.04
C LEU A 56 5.88 19.44 -8.77
N PRO A 57 6.51 19.11 -7.64
CA PRO A 57 5.77 18.92 -6.40
C PRO A 57 5.11 20.23 -5.93
N ALA A 58 3.82 20.17 -5.63
CA ALA A 58 3.10 21.23 -4.93
C ALA A 58 3.08 20.91 -3.43
N PHE A 59 3.55 21.84 -2.61
CA PHE A 59 3.61 21.67 -1.17
C PHE A 59 2.38 22.24 -0.49
N HIS A 60 1.55 21.36 0.07
CA HIS A 60 0.39 21.72 0.89
C HIS A 60 0.59 21.21 2.30
N LEU A 61 0.58 22.11 3.28
CA LEU A 61 0.82 21.76 4.69
C LEU A 61 -0.18 20.71 5.21
N SER A 62 -1.44 20.78 4.80
CA SER A 62 -2.47 19.82 5.17
C SER A 62 -2.12 18.39 4.72
N PHE A 63 -1.65 18.21 3.48
CA PHE A 63 -1.23 16.90 2.98
C PHE A 63 0.05 16.40 3.65
N ILE A 64 0.98 17.31 3.97
CA ILE A 64 2.20 16.93 4.72
C ILE A 64 1.83 16.43 6.11
N LEU A 65 0.96 17.13 6.83
CA LEU A 65 0.50 16.70 8.16
C LEU A 65 -0.27 15.38 8.12
N LEU A 66 -1.06 15.16 7.06
CA LEU A 66 -1.77 13.90 6.85
C LEU A 66 -0.82 12.72 6.58
N ALA A 67 0.27 12.96 5.87
CA ALA A 67 1.26 11.93 5.54
C ALA A 67 2.15 11.52 6.71
N LEU A 68 2.40 12.41 7.69
CA LEU A 68 3.34 12.12 8.78
C LEU A 68 3.04 10.83 9.56
N PRO A 69 1.80 10.53 9.99
CA PRO A 69 1.51 9.28 10.68
C PRO A 69 1.73 8.06 9.79
N VAL A 70 1.42 8.18 8.49
CA VAL A 70 1.63 7.11 7.51
C VAL A 70 3.12 6.84 7.33
N VAL A 71 3.96 7.88 7.30
CA VAL A 71 5.43 7.73 7.23
C VAL A 71 5.97 6.95 8.44
N ILE A 72 5.45 7.20 9.65
CA ILE A 72 5.84 6.45 10.84
C ILE A 72 5.50 4.97 10.68
N ALA A 73 4.29 4.66 10.18
CA ALA A 73 3.86 3.29 9.92
C ALA A 73 4.76 2.62 8.87
N LEU A 74 5.09 3.31 7.77
CA LEU A 74 5.98 2.81 6.72
C LEU A 74 7.40 2.54 7.22
N ILE A 75 7.94 3.40 8.09
CA ILE A 75 9.25 3.15 8.72
C ILE A 75 9.21 1.89 9.57
N ALA A 76 8.16 1.68 10.35
CA ALA A 76 7.99 0.49 11.16
C ALA A 76 7.84 -0.77 10.29
N GLU A 77 7.04 -0.71 9.22
CA GLU A 77 6.85 -1.77 8.25
C GLU A 77 8.17 -2.15 7.57
N ASN A 78 8.91 -1.19 7.00
CA ASN A 78 10.21 -1.42 6.37
C ASN A 78 11.21 -2.04 7.35
N THR A 79 11.21 -1.57 8.60
CA THR A 79 12.04 -2.16 9.66
C THR A 79 11.71 -3.63 9.88
N GLY A 80 10.43 -3.97 9.95
CA GLY A 80 9.95 -5.34 10.05
C GLY A 80 10.37 -6.21 8.85
N HIS A 81 10.26 -5.69 7.64
CA HIS A 81 10.65 -6.38 6.41
C HIS A 81 12.17 -6.66 6.37
N VAL A 82 13.00 -5.68 6.72
CA VAL A 82 14.47 -5.89 6.79
C VAL A 82 14.83 -6.94 7.84
N LYS A 83 14.17 -6.93 9.01
CA LYS A 83 14.36 -7.94 10.05
C LYS A 83 13.94 -9.34 9.58
N ALA A 84 12.79 -9.47 8.91
CA ALA A 84 12.33 -10.74 8.37
C ALA A 84 13.30 -11.32 7.33
N VAL A 85 13.87 -10.48 6.46
CA VAL A 85 14.89 -10.91 5.49
C VAL A 85 16.20 -11.27 6.19
N ALA A 86 16.62 -10.51 7.23
CA ALA A 86 17.80 -10.79 8.02
C ALA A 86 17.73 -12.19 8.66
N GLU A 87 16.58 -12.51 9.30
CA GLU A 87 16.34 -13.80 9.92
C GLU A 87 16.33 -14.93 8.88
N MET A 88 15.64 -14.72 7.76
CA MET A 88 15.53 -15.71 6.70
C MET A 88 16.87 -16.07 6.05
N THR A 89 17.76 -15.08 5.95
CA THR A 89 19.08 -15.23 5.32
C THR A 89 20.21 -15.53 6.32
N ASP A 90 19.89 -15.60 7.62
CA ASP A 90 20.85 -15.75 8.73
C ASP A 90 21.96 -14.68 8.66
N ARG A 91 21.58 -13.43 8.40
CA ARG A 91 22.50 -12.29 8.28
C ARG A 91 22.05 -11.13 9.15
N ASN A 92 23.02 -10.46 9.77
CA ASN A 92 22.72 -9.18 10.41
C ASN A 92 22.63 -8.08 9.35
N LEU A 93 21.41 -7.55 9.15
CA LEU A 93 21.13 -6.45 8.23
C LEU A 93 20.82 -5.13 8.94
N ASP A 94 21.02 -5.01 10.24
CA ASP A 94 20.71 -3.80 11.02
C ASP A 94 21.41 -2.56 10.47
N HIS A 95 22.65 -2.71 10.03
CA HIS A 95 23.44 -1.63 9.42
C HIS A 95 22.89 -1.20 8.03
N GLN A 96 22.03 -1.98 7.40
CA GLN A 96 21.40 -1.64 6.12
C GLN A 96 20.01 -1.00 6.29
N MET A 97 19.44 -1.00 7.50
CA MET A 97 18.08 -0.52 7.75
C MET A 97 17.86 0.91 7.29
N GLY A 98 18.76 1.83 7.65
CA GLY A 98 18.68 3.21 7.20
C GLY A 98 18.75 3.36 5.67
N ARG A 99 19.55 2.52 5.01
CA ARG A 99 19.65 2.52 3.54
C ARG A 99 18.38 1.99 2.89
N ALA A 100 17.75 0.97 3.47
CA ALA A 100 16.49 0.41 2.97
C ALA A 100 15.38 1.46 3.05
N ILE A 101 15.23 2.13 4.20
CA ILE A 101 14.25 3.21 4.39
C ILE A 101 14.53 4.39 3.45
N ALA A 102 15.79 4.78 3.29
CA ALA A 102 16.15 5.86 2.37
C ALA A 102 15.89 5.50 0.91
N ALA A 103 16.13 4.24 0.51
CA ALA A 103 15.82 3.77 -0.83
C ALA A 103 14.31 3.76 -1.09
N ASP A 104 13.49 3.34 -0.12
CA ASP A 104 12.04 3.37 -0.21
C ASP A 104 11.51 4.80 -0.38
N GLY A 105 11.99 5.74 0.44
CA GLY A 105 11.65 7.15 0.29
C GLY A 105 12.09 7.74 -1.06
N ALA A 106 13.30 7.41 -1.53
CA ALA A 106 13.80 7.89 -2.82
C ALA A 106 12.99 7.34 -4.01
N THR A 107 12.63 6.06 -3.98
CA THR A 107 11.78 5.46 -5.03
C THR A 107 10.37 6.04 -5.00
N SER A 108 9.80 6.29 -3.83
CA SER A 108 8.51 6.99 -3.70
C SER A 108 8.56 8.40 -4.29
N MET A 109 9.64 9.16 -4.05
CA MET A 109 9.83 10.48 -4.68
C MET A 109 9.88 10.39 -6.21
N VAL A 110 10.67 9.45 -6.74
CA VAL A 110 10.76 9.26 -8.21
C VAL A 110 9.42 8.82 -8.79
N ALA A 111 8.73 7.88 -8.15
CA ALA A 111 7.43 7.40 -8.60
C ALA A 111 6.39 8.51 -8.63
N THR A 112 6.30 9.30 -7.57
CA THR A 112 5.33 10.42 -7.48
C THR A 112 5.66 11.56 -8.44
N LEU A 113 6.94 11.85 -8.69
CA LEU A 113 7.35 12.81 -9.73
C LEU A 113 6.93 12.34 -11.13
N ALA A 114 6.87 11.04 -11.35
CA ALA A 114 6.40 10.45 -12.61
C ALA A 114 4.86 10.29 -12.66
N GLY A 115 4.12 10.80 -11.67
CA GLY A 115 2.67 10.72 -11.59
C GLY A 115 2.13 9.39 -11.06
N ALA A 116 2.99 8.52 -10.55
CA ALA A 116 2.56 7.29 -9.87
C ALA A 116 2.30 7.55 -8.38
N GLY A 117 1.67 6.58 -7.69
CA GLY A 117 1.55 6.61 -6.24
C GLY A 117 2.88 6.37 -5.53
N PRO A 118 2.98 6.71 -4.24
CA PRO A 118 4.14 6.35 -3.43
C PRO A 118 4.29 4.82 -3.37
N THR A 119 5.52 4.37 -3.27
CA THR A 119 5.89 2.95 -3.21
C THR A 119 6.28 2.56 -1.80
N THR A 120 6.21 1.27 -1.49
CA THR A 120 6.77 0.68 -0.28
C THR A 120 7.28 -0.72 -0.56
N THR A 121 7.93 -1.35 0.42
CA THR A 121 8.33 -2.75 0.34
C THR A 121 7.13 -3.67 0.50
N TYR A 122 7.11 -4.81 -0.21
CA TYR A 122 6.02 -5.78 -0.18
C TYR A 122 6.42 -7.06 0.56
N ALA A 123 5.70 -7.36 1.63
CA ALA A 123 5.86 -8.58 2.42
C ALA A 123 5.60 -9.85 1.61
N GLU A 124 4.71 -9.79 0.62
CA GLU A 124 4.39 -10.89 -0.28
C GLU A 124 5.64 -11.36 -1.04
N ASN A 125 6.51 -10.44 -1.44
CA ASN A 125 7.78 -10.78 -2.08
C ASN A 125 8.72 -11.51 -1.11
N ILE A 126 8.71 -11.17 0.18
CA ILE A 126 9.44 -11.89 1.22
C ILE A 126 8.89 -13.31 1.36
N GLY A 127 7.57 -13.47 1.27
CA GLY A 127 6.91 -14.79 1.21
C GLY A 127 7.39 -15.63 0.01
N VAL A 128 7.52 -15.02 -1.18
CA VAL A 128 8.09 -15.68 -2.36
C VAL A 128 9.55 -16.07 -2.14
N MET A 129 10.37 -15.19 -1.52
CA MET A 129 11.75 -15.53 -1.12
C MET A 129 11.79 -16.75 -0.22
N ALA A 130 10.93 -16.82 0.79
CA ALA A 130 10.86 -17.93 1.71
C ALA A 130 10.47 -19.24 1.02
N ALA A 131 9.49 -19.18 0.12
CA ALA A 131 9.00 -20.36 -0.60
C ALA A 131 10.00 -20.88 -1.63
N THR A 132 10.65 -19.99 -2.38
CA THR A 132 11.60 -20.34 -3.44
C THR A 132 13.03 -20.54 -2.94
N LYS A 133 13.35 -19.99 -1.76
CA LYS A 133 14.71 -19.93 -1.19
C LYS A 133 15.71 -19.23 -2.11
N VAL A 134 15.24 -18.37 -2.98
CA VAL A 134 16.08 -17.53 -3.86
C VAL A 134 16.35 -16.20 -3.16
N TYR A 135 17.59 -15.99 -2.75
CA TYR A 135 18.03 -14.78 -2.01
C TYR A 135 19.02 -13.93 -2.83
N SER A 136 19.10 -14.17 -4.12
CA SER A 136 20.02 -13.44 -5.01
C SER A 136 19.50 -12.04 -5.32
N THR A 137 20.29 -11.02 -5.03
CA THR A 137 20.00 -9.63 -5.41
C THR A 137 19.88 -9.45 -6.92
N ALA A 138 20.63 -10.25 -7.71
CA ALA A 138 20.52 -10.23 -9.17
C ALA A 138 19.13 -10.70 -9.65
N ALA A 139 18.52 -11.68 -8.97
CA ALA A 139 17.17 -12.13 -9.31
C ALA A 139 16.15 -10.99 -9.11
N TYR A 140 16.31 -10.18 -8.06
CA TYR A 140 15.43 -9.02 -7.82
C TYR A 140 15.65 -7.91 -8.84
N ALA A 141 16.90 -7.66 -9.26
CA ALA A 141 17.17 -6.71 -10.32
C ALA A 141 16.50 -7.12 -11.64
N VAL A 142 16.55 -8.40 -11.99
CA VAL A 142 15.87 -8.94 -13.16
C VAL A 142 14.34 -8.83 -13.02
N ALA A 143 13.80 -9.16 -11.84
CA ALA A 143 12.36 -9.03 -11.57
C ALA A 143 11.90 -7.57 -11.69
N ALA A 144 12.68 -6.61 -11.18
CA ALA A 144 12.40 -5.18 -11.32
C ALA A 144 12.42 -4.75 -12.80
N LEU A 145 13.40 -5.22 -13.59
CA LEU A 145 13.45 -4.94 -15.02
C LEU A 145 12.22 -5.48 -15.76
N VAL A 146 11.80 -6.69 -15.44
CA VAL A 146 10.59 -7.31 -16.02
C VAL A 146 9.35 -6.51 -15.63
N ALA A 147 9.25 -6.06 -14.37
CA ALA A 147 8.13 -5.21 -13.92
C ALA A 147 8.08 -3.87 -14.68
N ILE A 148 9.24 -3.24 -14.90
CA ILE A 148 9.35 -2.02 -15.71
C ILE A 148 8.87 -2.28 -17.14
N LEU A 149 9.28 -3.39 -17.76
CA LEU A 149 8.85 -3.75 -19.12
C LEU A 149 7.33 -3.97 -19.19
N PHE A 150 6.73 -4.60 -18.19
CA PHE A 150 5.28 -4.71 -18.12
C PHE A 150 4.57 -3.37 -17.92
N GLY A 151 5.21 -2.41 -17.26
CA GLY A 151 4.70 -1.04 -17.13
C GLY A 151 4.57 -0.32 -18.48
N PHE A 152 5.37 -0.70 -19.49
CA PHE A 152 5.26 -0.18 -20.86
C PHE A 152 4.31 -0.99 -21.76
N SER A 153 3.52 -1.91 -21.20
CA SER A 153 2.56 -2.71 -21.95
C SER A 153 1.12 -2.35 -21.58
N PRO A 154 0.43 -1.50 -22.36
CA PRO A 154 -0.99 -1.22 -22.19
C PRO A 154 -1.84 -2.49 -22.18
N LYS A 155 -1.47 -3.48 -22.97
CA LYS A 155 -2.13 -4.78 -23.02
C LYS A 155 -2.09 -5.53 -21.69
N PHE A 156 -0.96 -5.50 -20.99
CA PHE A 156 -0.84 -6.09 -19.66
C PHE A 156 -1.78 -5.39 -18.66
N GLY A 157 -1.82 -4.06 -18.67
CA GLY A 157 -2.75 -3.29 -17.86
C GLY A 157 -4.22 -3.61 -18.18
N ALA A 158 -4.56 -3.73 -19.46
CA ALA A 158 -5.89 -4.09 -19.91
C ALA A 158 -6.31 -5.51 -19.46
N ILE A 159 -5.39 -6.49 -19.42
CA ILE A 159 -5.66 -7.83 -18.90
C ILE A 159 -6.02 -7.77 -17.41
N ILE A 160 -5.25 -7.00 -16.62
CA ILE A 160 -5.54 -6.81 -15.20
C ILE A 160 -6.91 -6.16 -15.01
N SER A 161 -7.19 -5.10 -15.76
CA SER A 161 -8.46 -4.37 -15.70
C SER A 161 -9.66 -5.20 -16.15
N ALA A 162 -9.47 -6.17 -17.04
CA ALA A 162 -10.51 -7.10 -17.49
C ALA A 162 -10.83 -8.19 -16.44
N THR A 163 -10.03 -8.31 -15.38
CA THR A 163 -10.24 -9.30 -14.33
C THR A 163 -11.51 -8.94 -13.54
N PRO A 164 -12.48 -9.87 -13.40
CA PRO A 164 -13.72 -9.59 -12.68
C PRO A 164 -13.45 -9.17 -11.22
N GLY A 165 -14.20 -8.17 -10.75
CA GLY A 165 -14.04 -7.64 -9.39
C GLY A 165 -14.20 -8.70 -8.29
N GLY A 166 -15.05 -9.72 -8.50
CA GLY A 166 -15.17 -10.83 -7.56
C GLY A 166 -13.91 -11.69 -7.42
N VAL A 167 -13.14 -11.84 -8.51
CA VAL A 167 -11.83 -12.53 -8.47
C VAL A 167 -10.81 -11.69 -7.72
N LEU A 168 -10.74 -10.39 -8.06
CA LEU A 168 -9.85 -9.44 -7.37
C LEU A 168 -10.18 -9.38 -5.87
N GLY A 169 -11.48 -9.26 -5.53
CA GLY A 169 -11.92 -9.25 -4.13
C GLY A 169 -11.54 -10.53 -3.38
N GLY A 170 -11.69 -11.70 -4.00
CA GLY A 170 -11.26 -12.98 -3.40
C GLY A 170 -9.75 -13.04 -3.14
N ILE A 171 -8.94 -12.59 -4.09
CA ILE A 171 -7.49 -12.48 -3.95
C ILE A 171 -7.13 -11.50 -2.82
N THR A 172 -7.79 -10.36 -2.78
CA THR A 172 -7.57 -9.31 -1.77
C THR A 172 -7.84 -9.80 -0.36
N VAL A 173 -8.90 -10.59 -0.14
CA VAL A 173 -9.19 -11.19 1.17
C VAL A 173 -8.05 -12.09 1.63
N VAL A 174 -7.53 -12.94 0.74
CA VAL A 174 -6.40 -13.82 1.07
C VAL A 174 -5.14 -13.01 1.36
N LEU A 175 -4.84 -12.01 0.52
CA LEU A 175 -3.66 -11.14 0.69
C LEU A 175 -3.70 -10.39 2.02
N TYR A 176 -4.81 -9.76 2.37
CA TYR A 176 -4.95 -9.05 3.63
C TYR A 176 -4.86 -9.97 4.83
N GLY A 177 -5.40 -11.20 4.72
CA GLY A 177 -5.21 -12.22 5.74
C GLY A 177 -3.73 -12.56 5.95
N MET A 178 -2.96 -12.73 4.87
CA MET A 178 -1.52 -12.98 4.95
C MET A 178 -0.74 -11.80 5.53
N ILE A 179 -1.09 -10.56 5.16
CA ILE A 179 -0.48 -9.35 5.73
C ILE A 179 -0.74 -9.27 7.24
N GLY A 180 -1.97 -9.55 7.68
CA GLY A 180 -2.30 -9.62 9.10
C GLY A 180 -1.48 -10.67 9.86
N LEU A 181 -1.30 -11.86 9.29
CA LEU A 181 -0.46 -12.92 9.86
C LEU A 181 1.02 -12.53 9.90
N LEU A 182 1.50 -11.77 8.91
CA LEU A 182 2.86 -11.24 8.92
C LEU A 182 3.04 -10.23 10.06
N GLY A 183 2.08 -9.34 10.30
CA GLY A 183 2.07 -8.47 11.48
C GLY A 183 2.16 -9.26 12.79
N ALA A 184 1.34 -10.31 12.92
CA ALA A 184 1.39 -11.19 14.08
C ALA A 184 2.75 -11.92 14.22
N LYS A 185 3.38 -12.29 13.10
CA LYS A 185 4.73 -12.87 13.09
C LYS A 185 5.75 -11.88 13.65
N ILE A 186 5.73 -10.63 13.22
CA ILE A 186 6.63 -9.56 13.72
C ILE A 186 6.50 -9.41 15.24
N TRP A 187 5.28 -9.38 15.78
CA TRP A 187 5.06 -9.33 17.23
C TRP A 187 5.68 -10.51 17.95
N ARG A 188 5.51 -11.72 17.42
CA ARG A 188 6.09 -12.94 18.00
C ARG A 188 7.62 -12.92 17.99
N GLU A 189 8.22 -12.49 16.89
CA GLU A 189 9.68 -12.42 16.73
C GLU A 189 10.30 -11.40 17.68
N ASN A 190 9.61 -10.28 17.90
CA ASN A 190 10.02 -9.26 18.86
C ASN A 190 9.57 -9.58 20.31
N ARG A 191 9.00 -10.78 20.55
CA ARG A 191 8.58 -11.26 21.88
C ARG A 191 7.65 -10.27 22.59
N VAL A 192 6.73 -9.65 21.83
CA VAL A 192 5.74 -8.74 22.42
C VAL A 192 4.84 -9.53 23.34
N ASP A 193 4.85 -9.19 24.63
CA ASP A 193 3.99 -9.81 25.64
C ASP A 193 2.62 -9.15 25.61
N PHE A 194 1.63 -9.84 25.06
CA PHE A 194 0.23 -9.42 25.07
C PHE A 194 -0.50 -9.75 26.37
N GLY A 195 0.13 -10.44 27.33
CA GLY A 195 -0.36 -10.52 28.70
C GLY A 195 -0.22 -9.19 29.44
N ASN A 196 0.68 -8.32 28.98
CA ASN A 196 0.86 -6.99 29.55
C ASN A 196 -0.15 -5.99 28.94
N PRO A 197 -1.01 -5.35 29.77
CA PRO A 197 -1.97 -4.33 29.32
C PRO A 197 -1.33 -3.17 28.55
N VAL A 198 -0.11 -2.78 28.86
CA VAL A 198 0.64 -1.72 28.17
C VAL A 198 0.82 -2.04 26.69
N ASN A 199 0.94 -3.29 26.32
CA ASN A 199 1.10 -3.72 24.93
C ASN A 199 -0.24 -3.98 24.25
N ILE A 200 -1.14 -4.75 24.91
CA ILE A 200 -2.36 -5.22 24.25
C ILE A 200 -3.37 -4.11 24.03
N VAL A 201 -3.53 -3.17 24.96
CA VAL A 201 -4.56 -2.12 24.86
C VAL A 201 -4.31 -1.18 23.69
N PRO A 202 -3.09 -0.61 23.51
CA PRO A 202 -2.79 0.25 22.36
C PRO A 202 -2.95 -0.48 21.02
N VAL A 203 -2.43 -1.72 20.95
CA VAL A 203 -2.48 -2.52 19.72
C VAL A 203 -3.94 -2.86 19.36
N ALA A 204 -4.75 -3.28 20.32
CA ALA A 204 -6.15 -3.60 20.08
C ALA A 204 -6.92 -2.38 19.59
N ALA A 205 -6.72 -1.22 20.22
CA ALA A 205 -7.37 0.03 19.81
C ALA A 205 -6.96 0.42 18.38
N GLY A 206 -5.66 0.37 18.07
CA GLY A 206 -5.16 0.71 16.74
C GLY A 206 -5.66 -0.22 15.64
N ILE A 207 -5.70 -1.53 15.89
CA ILE A 207 -6.23 -2.52 14.93
C ILE A 207 -7.71 -2.24 14.63
N ILE A 208 -8.54 -2.03 15.65
CA ILE A 208 -9.97 -1.77 15.45
C ILE A 208 -10.22 -0.46 14.72
N ILE A 209 -9.47 0.59 15.03
CA ILE A 209 -9.55 1.87 14.32
C ILE A 209 -9.13 1.71 12.86
N GLY A 210 -8.01 0.99 12.59
CA GLY A 210 -7.49 0.79 11.25
C GLY A 210 -8.39 -0.07 10.38
N ILE A 211 -8.84 -1.23 10.87
CA ILE A 211 -9.73 -2.15 10.12
C ILE A 211 -11.13 -1.57 9.97
N GLY A 212 -11.63 -0.88 10.98
CA GLY A 212 -12.94 -0.24 10.95
C GLY A 212 -12.98 1.04 10.12
N ASP A 213 -11.85 1.45 9.56
CA ASP A 213 -11.66 2.69 8.80
C ASP A 213 -12.28 3.91 9.50
N VAL A 214 -12.09 3.96 10.84
CA VAL A 214 -12.59 5.07 11.66
C VAL A 214 -11.84 6.33 11.26
N SER A 215 -12.56 7.32 10.76
CA SER A 215 -11.98 8.59 10.33
C SER A 215 -12.42 9.74 11.22
N LEU A 216 -11.50 10.69 11.43
CA LEU A 216 -11.78 11.95 12.12
C LEU A 216 -11.65 13.11 11.13
N LYS A 217 -12.76 13.78 10.89
CA LYS A 217 -12.81 14.97 10.04
C LYS A 217 -12.61 16.20 10.92
N PHE A 218 -11.50 16.91 10.74
CA PHE A 218 -11.19 18.14 11.45
C PHE A 218 -11.67 19.38 10.70
N THR A 219 -11.50 19.35 9.38
CA THR A 219 -11.96 20.41 8.47
C THR A 219 -12.45 19.76 7.17
N GLU A 220 -13.07 20.57 6.29
CA GLU A 220 -13.48 20.09 4.96
C GLU A 220 -12.30 19.55 4.13
N SER A 221 -11.10 20.05 4.40
CA SER A 221 -9.88 19.68 3.66
C SER A 221 -8.96 18.74 4.42
N PHE A 222 -9.28 18.38 5.66
CA PHE A 222 -8.40 17.58 6.50
C PHE A 222 -9.16 16.51 7.27
N THR A 223 -8.99 15.26 6.83
CA THR A 223 -9.57 14.07 7.46
C THR A 223 -8.47 13.07 7.77
N LEU A 224 -8.35 12.64 9.00
CA LEU A 224 -7.48 11.53 9.38
C LEU A 224 -8.21 10.21 9.14
N GLY A 225 -7.73 9.43 8.18
CA GLY A 225 -8.25 8.08 7.90
C GLY A 225 -7.81 7.06 8.95
N GLY A 226 -8.43 5.89 8.91
CA GLY A 226 -8.28 4.84 9.93
C GLY A 226 -6.84 4.40 10.16
N ILE A 227 -6.02 4.28 9.12
CA ILE A 227 -4.61 3.89 9.25
C ILE A 227 -3.82 4.95 10.03
N ALA A 228 -3.95 6.22 9.64
CA ALA A 228 -3.25 7.32 10.29
C ALA A 228 -3.71 7.48 11.75
N LEU A 229 -5.00 7.45 11.97
CA LEU A 229 -5.59 7.56 13.30
C LEU A 229 -5.21 6.37 14.19
N GLY A 230 -5.29 5.15 13.67
CA GLY A 230 -4.90 3.92 14.39
C GLY A 230 -3.42 3.95 14.78
N THR A 231 -2.54 4.42 13.90
CA THR A 231 -1.11 4.59 14.20
C THR A 231 -0.87 5.59 15.32
N ILE A 232 -1.49 6.78 15.23
CA ILE A 232 -1.38 7.82 16.27
C ILE A 232 -1.89 7.31 17.62
N VAL A 233 -3.04 6.64 17.62
CA VAL A 233 -3.62 6.10 18.86
C VAL A 233 -2.75 5.01 19.45
N THR A 234 -2.24 4.07 18.63
CA THR A 234 -1.36 3.01 19.11
C THR A 234 -0.10 3.58 19.75
N VAL A 235 0.62 4.45 19.03
CA VAL A 235 1.87 5.03 19.51
C VAL A 235 1.61 5.94 20.73
N GLY A 236 0.60 6.78 20.64
CA GLY A 236 0.26 7.72 21.72
C GLY A 236 -0.16 7.01 23.01
N VAL A 237 -1.07 6.04 22.94
CA VAL A 237 -1.52 5.28 24.11
C VAL A 237 -0.40 4.43 24.70
N TYR A 238 0.45 3.83 23.84
CA TYR A 238 1.60 3.07 24.32
C TYR A 238 2.55 3.95 25.14
N HIS A 239 2.94 5.11 24.64
CA HIS A 239 3.84 6.02 25.36
C HIS A 239 3.21 6.62 26.60
N LEU A 240 1.91 6.96 26.56
CA LEU A 240 1.19 7.43 27.74
C LEU A 240 1.10 6.35 28.83
N SER A 241 0.90 5.10 28.44
CA SER A 241 0.87 3.98 29.38
C SER A 241 2.21 3.76 30.07
N LEU A 242 3.34 3.95 29.37
CA LEU A 242 4.67 3.85 29.95
C LEU A 242 4.98 4.94 30.98
N ILE A 243 4.31 6.09 30.91
CA ILE A 243 4.53 7.22 31.84
C ILE A 243 3.70 7.05 33.11
N HIS A 244 2.56 6.32 33.03
CA HIS A 244 1.58 6.24 34.12
C HIS A 244 1.50 4.88 34.83
N ILE A 245 2.30 3.89 34.41
CA ILE A 245 2.44 2.58 35.04
C ILE A 245 3.90 2.36 35.44
#